data_0f79f475888621dd941627c119d7924e
#
_entry.id   0f79f475888621dd941627c119d7924e
#
_cell.length_a   1.000
_cell.length_b   1.000
_cell.length_c   1.000
_cell.angle_alpha   90.00
_cell.angle_beta   90.00
_cell.angle_gamma   90.00
#
_symmetry.space_group_name_H-M   'P 1'
#
loop_
_entity.id
_entity.type
_entity.pdbx_description
1 polymer ?
#
loop_
_entity_poly.entity_id
_entity_poly.type
_entity_poly.pdbx_seq_one_letter_code
_entity_poly.pdbx_strand_id
1 'polypeptide(L)'
;MKKLLFLSTVVLTVLTACAQDRKSPHETVEGKDVKVTYGRPLKKGRVIFGDLEKYGKVWRTGADEATEITFAKDAKVAGQPVKAGTYTLFTIPGETEWTIILNSQLKQWGAYSYDKHKDKDVLQVKVPSKKTDSVIEQHTIRFNDKGMVIEWDQTQVEVPITTG
;
A
#
# COMPACT_ATOMS: atom_id res chain seq x y z
N MET A 1 -33.41 -37.74 47.81
CA MET A 1 -32.19 -36.95 47.44
C MET A 1 -32.26 -36.70 45.94
N LYS A 2 -32.72 -35.48 45.56
CA LYS A 2 -32.85 -35.06 44.12
C LYS A 2 -31.57 -34.36 43.70
N LYS A 3 -30.82 -34.94 42.76
CA LYS A 3 -29.63 -34.31 42.15
C LYS A 3 -30.10 -33.35 41.06
N LEU A 4 -29.87 -32.04 41.27
CA LEU A 4 -30.04 -31.01 40.25
C LEU A 4 -28.82 -31.05 39.32
N LEU A 5 -29.03 -31.38 38.04
CA LEU A 5 -28.04 -31.19 37.00
C LEU A 5 -28.13 -29.73 36.50
N PHE A 6 -27.09 -28.96 36.74
CA PHE A 6 -26.90 -27.64 36.10
C PHE A 6 -26.33 -27.85 34.70
N LEU A 7 -27.14 -27.60 33.69
CA LEU A 7 -26.74 -27.59 32.29
C LEU A 7 -26.16 -26.17 31.99
N SER A 8 -24.83 -26.07 31.94
CA SER A 8 -24.14 -24.82 31.59
C SER A 8 -24.17 -24.65 30.07
N THR A 9 -25.03 -23.77 29.60
CA THR A 9 -25.07 -23.40 28.17
C THR A 9 -23.93 -22.37 27.88
N VAL A 10 -22.88 -22.86 27.25
CA VAL A 10 -21.82 -21.97 26.72
C VAL A 10 -22.35 -21.29 25.46
N VAL A 11 -22.69 -20.01 25.55
CA VAL A 11 -23.03 -19.18 24.40
C VAL A 11 -21.72 -18.77 23.73
N LEU A 12 -21.40 -19.45 22.62
CA LEU A 12 -20.28 -19.09 21.75
C LEU A 12 -20.69 -17.88 20.91
N THR A 13 -20.36 -16.67 21.36
CA THR A 13 -20.50 -15.45 20.56
C THR A 13 -19.47 -15.46 19.43
N VAL A 14 -19.93 -15.81 18.23
CA VAL A 14 -19.14 -15.64 16.99
C VAL A 14 -19.09 -14.14 16.69
N LEU A 15 -17.97 -13.52 17.00
CA LEU A 15 -17.64 -12.18 16.51
C LEU A 15 -17.41 -12.27 15.00
N THR A 16 -18.43 -12.04 14.20
CA THR A 16 -18.30 -11.77 12.77
C THR A 16 -17.61 -10.42 12.63
N ALA A 17 -16.29 -10.44 12.50
CA ALA A 17 -15.57 -9.28 12.00
C ALA A 17 -16.14 -8.98 10.60
N CYS A 18 -16.74 -7.81 10.40
CA CYS A 18 -17.09 -7.30 9.07
C CYS A 18 -15.78 -7.12 8.29
N ALA A 19 -15.35 -8.17 7.61
CA ALA A 19 -14.30 -8.05 6.62
C ALA A 19 -14.89 -7.23 5.46
N GLN A 20 -14.30 -6.07 5.16
CA GLN A 20 -14.65 -5.33 3.97
C GLN A 20 -14.30 -6.19 2.74
N ASP A 21 -15.25 -6.35 1.81
CA ASP A 21 -15.04 -7.19 0.63
C ASP A 21 -13.99 -6.57 -0.30
N ARG A 22 -12.89 -7.28 -0.48
CA ARG A 22 -11.85 -6.92 -1.44
C ARG A 22 -12.34 -7.17 -2.86
N LYS A 23 -12.09 -6.20 -3.74
CA LYS A 23 -12.48 -6.27 -5.17
C LYS A 23 -11.32 -6.61 -6.10
N SER A 24 -10.10 -6.57 -5.59
CA SER A 24 -8.89 -6.84 -6.35
C SER A 24 -8.06 -7.94 -5.71
N PRO A 25 -7.29 -8.71 -6.50
CA PRO A 25 -6.30 -9.63 -5.95
C PRO A 25 -5.30 -8.87 -5.08
N HIS A 26 -4.87 -9.50 -3.97
CA HIS A 26 -3.82 -8.98 -3.10
C HIS A 26 -2.56 -9.82 -3.24
N GLU A 27 -1.43 -9.17 -3.17
CA GLU A 27 -0.12 -9.79 -3.29
C GLU A 27 0.85 -9.21 -2.27
N THR A 28 1.80 -10.03 -1.84
CA THR A 28 2.99 -9.60 -1.11
C THR A 28 4.21 -9.86 -1.97
N VAL A 29 4.99 -8.82 -2.24
CA VAL A 29 6.27 -8.91 -2.95
C VAL A 29 7.42 -8.58 -2.01
N GLU A 30 8.54 -9.25 -2.19
CA GLU A 30 9.70 -9.11 -1.31
C GLU A 30 10.93 -8.67 -2.11
N GLY A 31 11.68 -7.75 -1.51
CA GLY A 31 13.02 -7.35 -1.90
C GLY A 31 14.00 -7.66 -0.77
N LYS A 32 15.23 -7.18 -0.89
CA LYS A 32 16.22 -7.34 0.17
C LYS A 32 15.83 -6.50 1.40
N ASP A 33 15.54 -7.17 2.52
CA ASP A 33 15.14 -6.56 3.80
C ASP A 33 13.89 -5.66 3.71
N VAL A 34 13.06 -5.80 2.66
CA VAL A 34 11.83 -5.02 2.45
C VAL A 34 10.75 -5.88 1.84
N LYS A 35 9.49 -5.68 2.24
CA LYS A 35 8.32 -6.31 1.61
C LYS A 35 7.18 -5.31 1.46
N VAL A 36 6.36 -5.52 0.46
CA VAL A 36 5.16 -4.70 0.18
C VAL A 36 3.96 -5.61 0.02
N THR A 37 2.87 -5.29 0.72
CA THR A 37 1.56 -5.95 0.55
C THR A 37 0.57 -4.96 -0.02
N TYR A 38 -0.09 -5.30 -1.12
CA TYR A 38 -0.92 -4.36 -1.87
C TYR A 38 -2.02 -5.04 -2.67
N GLY A 39 -3.09 -4.31 -2.98
CA GLY A 39 -4.13 -4.72 -3.92
C GLY A 39 -3.71 -4.41 -5.36
N ARG A 40 -4.02 -5.33 -6.28
CA ARG A 40 -3.61 -5.28 -7.69
C ARG A 40 -4.81 -5.09 -8.64
N PRO A 41 -5.31 -3.86 -8.81
CA PRO A 41 -6.41 -3.60 -9.73
C PRO A 41 -5.96 -3.76 -11.19
N LEU A 42 -6.93 -4.14 -12.06
CA LEU A 42 -6.77 -4.15 -13.51
C LEU A 42 -7.21 -2.81 -14.10
N LYS A 43 -6.57 -2.39 -15.20
CA LYS A 43 -6.90 -1.19 -15.95
C LYS A 43 -8.29 -1.27 -16.58
N LYS A 44 -8.62 -2.38 -17.23
CA LYS A 44 -9.91 -2.63 -17.87
C LYS A 44 -10.34 -1.50 -18.82
N GLY A 45 -9.44 -1.07 -19.69
CA GLY A 45 -9.69 -0.03 -20.68
C GLY A 45 -9.83 1.40 -20.15
N ARG A 46 -9.69 1.63 -18.83
CA ARG A 46 -9.78 2.97 -18.22
C ARG A 46 -8.48 3.76 -18.42
N VAL A 47 -8.60 5.08 -18.42
CA VAL A 47 -7.45 5.97 -18.21
C VAL A 47 -7.16 6.00 -16.72
N ILE A 48 -5.93 5.63 -16.33
CA ILE A 48 -5.59 5.50 -14.92
C ILE A 48 -5.15 6.85 -14.35
N PHE A 49 -3.95 7.29 -14.67
CA PHE A 49 -3.42 8.52 -14.08
C PHE A 49 -3.93 9.77 -14.79
N GLY A 50 -4.40 10.73 -13.99
CA GLY A 50 -5.08 11.93 -14.46
C GLY A 50 -6.61 11.79 -14.53
N ASP A 51 -7.15 10.55 -14.58
CA ASP A 51 -8.59 10.29 -14.57
C ASP A 51 -9.04 9.46 -13.36
N LEU A 52 -8.79 8.16 -13.33
CA LEU A 52 -9.16 7.31 -12.18
C LEU A 52 -8.40 7.74 -10.92
N GLU A 53 -7.09 7.84 -11.02
CA GLU A 53 -6.20 8.35 -9.98
C GLU A 53 -5.75 9.76 -10.40
N LYS A 54 -6.39 10.76 -9.80
CA LYS A 54 -6.18 12.17 -10.15
C LYS A 54 -4.77 12.63 -9.81
N TYR A 55 -4.15 13.41 -10.71
CA TYR A 55 -2.89 14.07 -10.39
C TYR A 55 -3.04 15.02 -9.20
N GLY A 56 -2.02 15.07 -8.34
CA GLY A 56 -2.00 15.90 -7.13
C GLY A 56 -2.91 15.40 -6.00
N LYS A 57 -3.52 14.21 -6.12
CA LYS A 57 -4.34 13.60 -5.06
C LYS A 57 -3.64 12.39 -4.46
N VAL A 58 -3.82 12.22 -3.16
CA VAL A 58 -3.27 11.04 -2.45
C VAL A 58 -3.99 9.79 -2.90
N TRP A 59 -3.20 8.80 -3.31
CA TRP A 59 -3.63 7.48 -3.71
C TRP A 59 -3.06 6.43 -2.75
N ARG A 60 -3.87 5.43 -2.41
CA ARG A 60 -3.49 4.27 -1.57
C ARG A 60 -2.45 3.35 -2.20
N THR A 61 -1.93 3.69 -3.38
CA THR A 61 -0.92 2.93 -4.15
C THR A 61 -1.32 1.48 -4.44
N GLY A 62 -2.62 1.27 -4.66
CA GLY A 62 -3.21 -0.04 -4.88
C GLY A 62 -4.73 0.00 -4.90
N ALA A 63 -5.35 -1.06 -4.41
CA ALA A 63 -6.80 -1.20 -4.30
C ALA A 63 -7.18 -1.76 -2.93
N ASP A 64 -8.42 -1.49 -2.53
CA ASP A 64 -9.02 -1.93 -1.27
C ASP A 64 -8.30 -1.33 -0.06
N GLU A 65 -7.56 -2.09 0.74
CA GLU A 65 -6.70 -1.55 1.79
C GLU A 65 -5.55 -0.71 1.19
N ALA A 66 -5.10 0.27 1.93
CA ALA A 66 -3.90 1.01 1.56
C ALA A 66 -2.67 0.09 1.61
N THR A 67 -1.79 0.23 0.64
CA THR A 67 -0.55 -0.54 0.53
C THR A 67 0.29 -0.38 1.80
N GLU A 68 0.83 -1.48 2.30
CA GLU A 68 1.76 -1.47 3.42
C GLU A 68 3.16 -1.91 2.97
N ILE A 69 4.18 -1.20 3.44
CA ILE A 69 5.59 -1.52 3.23
C ILE A 69 6.27 -1.77 4.57
N THR A 70 7.04 -2.85 4.66
CA THR A 70 7.79 -3.23 5.87
C THR A 70 9.27 -3.26 5.57
N PHE A 71 10.06 -2.55 6.36
CA PHE A 71 11.52 -2.59 6.37
C PHE A 71 11.99 -3.43 7.55
N ALA A 72 12.72 -4.52 7.28
CA ALA A 72 13.30 -5.37 8.32
C ALA A 72 14.47 -4.71 9.05
N LYS A 73 15.10 -3.72 8.42
CA LYS A 73 16.24 -2.92 8.95
C LYS A 73 16.03 -1.46 8.61
N ASP A 74 16.79 -0.57 9.25
CA ASP A 74 16.85 0.83 8.87
C ASP A 74 17.22 0.94 7.38
N ALA A 75 16.57 1.87 6.67
CA ALA A 75 16.71 2.02 5.24
C ALA A 75 16.84 3.49 4.84
N LYS A 76 17.19 3.72 3.58
CA LYS A 76 17.03 5.03 2.93
C LYS A 76 16.06 4.85 1.76
N VAL A 77 15.04 5.69 1.69
CA VAL A 77 14.08 5.76 0.60
C VAL A 77 14.30 7.07 -0.14
N ALA A 78 14.67 6.99 -1.42
CA ALA A 78 15.12 8.16 -2.21
C ALA A 78 16.14 9.04 -1.45
N GLY A 79 17.08 8.40 -0.77
CA GLY A 79 18.13 9.06 0.01
C GLY A 79 17.75 9.52 1.42
N GLN A 80 16.48 9.51 1.78
CA GLN A 80 16.00 9.92 3.12
C GLN A 80 15.94 8.74 4.08
N PRO A 81 16.41 8.88 5.33
CA PRO A 81 16.46 7.80 6.30
C PRO A 81 15.05 7.41 6.78
N VAL A 82 14.82 6.11 6.89
CA VAL A 82 13.59 5.50 7.42
C VAL A 82 13.99 4.42 8.41
N LYS A 83 13.35 4.39 9.56
CA LYS A 83 13.56 3.35 10.57
C LYS A 83 12.95 2.01 10.16
N ALA A 84 13.50 0.91 10.64
CA ALA A 84 12.88 -0.39 10.54
C ALA A 84 11.44 -0.35 11.08
N GLY A 85 10.53 -1.02 10.42
CA GLY A 85 9.11 -1.02 10.80
C GLY A 85 8.18 -1.14 9.60
N THR A 86 6.89 -1.12 9.88
CA THR A 86 5.83 -1.16 8.87
C THR A 86 5.17 0.20 8.75
N TYR A 87 4.91 0.62 7.52
CA TYR A 87 4.29 1.90 7.18
C TYR A 87 3.21 1.69 6.12
N THR A 88 2.19 2.54 6.14
CA THR A 88 1.30 2.67 5.01
C THR A 88 2.01 3.48 3.92
N LEU A 89 2.01 2.95 2.70
CA LEU A 89 2.57 3.58 1.51
C LEU A 89 1.46 4.29 0.74
N PHE A 90 1.48 5.60 0.76
CA PHE A 90 0.69 6.43 -0.13
C PHE A 90 1.56 7.05 -1.22
N THR A 91 0.94 7.42 -2.32
CA THR A 91 1.59 8.20 -3.37
C THR A 91 0.69 9.34 -3.82
N ILE A 92 1.30 10.40 -4.33
CA ILE A 92 0.59 11.47 -5.04
C ILE A 92 1.10 11.42 -6.47
N PRO A 93 0.31 10.87 -7.42
CA PRO A 93 0.68 10.87 -8.82
C PRO A 93 0.79 12.30 -9.37
N GLY A 94 1.78 12.51 -10.21
CA GLY A 94 1.93 13.69 -11.05
C GLY A 94 2.33 13.26 -12.46
N GLU A 95 2.30 14.17 -13.43
CA GLU A 95 2.63 13.84 -14.82
C GLU A 95 4.08 13.38 -15.02
N THR A 96 5.01 14.05 -14.33
CA THR A 96 6.45 13.83 -14.48
C THR A 96 7.14 13.42 -13.19
N GLU A 97 6.47 13.58 -12.06
CA GLU A 97 7.03 13.36 -10.73
C GLU A 97 5.95 12.90 -9.77
N TRP A 98 6.24 11.91 -8.96
CA TRP A 98 5.36 11.42 -7.90
C TRP A 98 5.92 11.75 -6.53
N THR A 99 5.03 12.05 -5.57
CA THR A 99 5.39 12.07 -4.16
C THR A 99 5.16 10.71 -3.54
N ILE A 100 6.18 10.15 -2.91
CA ILE A 100 6.10 8.92 -2.11
C ILE A 100 5.94 9.33 -0.66
N ILE A 101 4.95 8.74 0.03
CA ILE A 101 4.62 9.05 1.42
C ILE A 101 4.67 7.76 2.23
N LEU A 102 5.39 7.77 3.34
CA LEU A 102 5.32 6.72 4.36
C LEU A 102 4.62 7.27 5.60
N ASN A 103 3.54 6.61 6.00
CA ASN A 103 2.71 7.03 7.13
C ASN A 103 2.69 5.94 8.20
N SER A 104 2.85 6.30 9.46
CA SER A 104 2.90 5.35 10.57
C SER A 104 1.53 4.83 11.01
N GLN A 105 0.42 5.40 10.51
CA GLN A 105 -0.92 4.87 10.74
C GLN A 105 -1.16 3.69 9.80
N LEU A 106 -1.30 2.49 10.37
CA LEU A 106 -1.54 1.25 9.64
C LEU A 106 -3.04 0.93 9.50
N LYS A 107 -3.34 -0.13 8.74
CA LYS A 107 -4.68 -0.72 8.56
C LYS A 107 -5.71 0.28 8.04
N GLN A 108 -5.30 1.13 7.11
CA GLN A 108 -6.18 2.10 6.49
C GLN A 108 -6.90 1.47 5.29
N TRP A 109 -8.20 1.75 5.15
CA TRP A 109 -8.96 1.38 3.97
C TRP A 109 -8.96 2.55 2.98
N GLY A 110 -8.37 2.35 1.79
CA GLY A 110 -8.22 3.43 0.83
C GLY A 110 -7.31 4.55 1.32
N ALA A 111 -7.54 5.75 0.80
CA ALA A 111 -6.88 6.99 1.25
C ALA A 111 -7.87 7.94 1.95
N TYR A 112 -9.08 7.45 2.31
CA TYR A 112 -10.17 8.30 2.79
C TYR A 112 -9.90 8.98 4.14
N SER A 113 -9.06 8.38 4.96
CA SER A 113 -8.69 8.93 6.27
C SER A 113 -7.33 9.61 6.30
N TYR A 114 -6.64 9.72 5.14
CA TYR A 114 -5.29 10.28 5.08
C TYR A 114 -5.20 11.66 5.70
N ASP A 115 -6.13 12.57 5.38
CA ASP A 115 -6.11 13.94 5.92
C ASP A 115 -6.20 14.02 7.45
N LYS A 116 -6.77 12.98 8.09
CA LYS A 116 -6.85 12.87 9.56
C LYS A 116 -5.56 12.33 10.18
N HIS A 117 -4.68 11.75 9.37
CA HIS A 117 -3.47 11.08 9.82
C HIS A 117 -2.20 11.56 9.11
N LYS A 118 -2.28 12.65 8.34
CA LYS A 118 -1.12 13.21 7.64
C LYS A 118 -0.02 13.72 8.58
N ASP A 119 -0.37 14.03 9.82
CA ASP A 119 0.57 14.36 10.89
C ASP A 119 1.45 13.15 11.29
N LYS A 120 1.07 11.94 10.89
CA LYS A 120 1.82 10.70 11.08
C LYS A 120 2.71 10.32 9.90
N ASP A 121 2.86 11.20 8.92
CA ASP A 121 3.82 11.01 7.84
C ASP A 121 5.24 11.06 8.39
N VAL A 122 5.98 9.98 8.18
CA VAL A 122 7.39 9.86 8.59
C VAL A 122 8.34 10.21 7.45
N LEU A 123 7.84 10.23 6.21
CA LEU A 123 8.61 10.56 5.03
C LEU A 123 7.68 11.06 3.92
N GLN A 124 8.12 12.11 3.24
CA GLN A 124 7.59 12.55 1.95
C GLN A 124 8.78 12.89 1.04
N VAL A 125 8.89 12.18 -0.09
CA VAL A 125 9.96 12.41 -1.07
C VAL A 125 9.39 12.40 -2.48
N LYS A 126 10.03 13.14 -3.37
CA LYS A 126 9.66 13.19 -4.77
C LYS A 126 10.58 12.30 -5.60
N VAL A 127 10.01 11.59 -6.55
CA VAL A 127 10.73 10.74 -7.49
C VAL A 127 10.17 10.94 -8.90
N PRO A 128 11.01 10.92 -9.94
CA PRO A 128 10.53 11.07 -11.31
C PRO A 128 9.66 9.89 -11.74
N SER A 129 8.64 10.18 -12.53
CA SER A 129 7.87 9.17 -13.26
C SER A 129 8.31 9.16 -14.72
N LYS A 130 8.17 8.02 -15.37
CA LYS A 130 8.44 7.86 -16.79
C LYS A 130 7.32 7.06 -17.47
N LYS A 131 7.16 7.28 -18.77
CA LYS A 131 6.26 6.45 -19.58
C LYS A 131 6.93 5.10 -19.88
N THR A 132 6.11 4.07 -19.95
CA THR A 132 6.52 2.74 -20.43
C THR A 132 6.20 2.60 -21.91
N ASP A 133 6.97 1.77 -22.62
CA ASP A 133 6.76 1.50 -24.05
C ASP A 133 5.47 0.72 -24.33
N SER A 134 4.97 -0.01 -23.33
CA SER A 134 3.76 -0.81 -23.41
C SER A 134 2.82 -0.53 -22.24
N VAL A 135 1.52 -0.80 -22.46
CA VAL A 135 0.50 -0.71 -21.42
C VAL A 135 0.67 -1.85 -20.42
N ILE A 136 0.72 -1.51 -19.14
CA ILE A 136 0.73 -2.46 -18.03
C ILE A 136 -0.69 -2.56 -17.51
N GLU A 137 -1.37 -3.66 -17.84
CA GLU A 137 -2.79 -3.86 -17.58
C GLU A 137 -3.11 -3.97 -16.08
N GLN A 138 -2.24 -4.60 -15.30
CA GLN A 138 -2.44 -4.79 -13.88
C GLN A 138 -1.44 -3.99 -13.07
N HIS A 139 -1.93 -3.24 -12.07
CA HIS A 139 -1.05 -2.55 -11.12
C HIS A 139 -0.04 -3.53 -10.53
N THR A 140 1.22 -3.21 -10.65
CA THR A 140 2.34 -4.07 -10.27
C THR A 140 3.36 -3.29 -9.46
N ILE A 141 3.71 -3.84 -8.30
CA ILE A 141 4.87 -3.43 -7.52
C ILE A 141 5.88 -4.57 -7.56
N ARG A 142 7.13 -4.26 -7.81
CA ARG A 142 8.24 -5.23 -7.83
C ARG A 142 9.51 -4.57 -7.32
N PHE A 143 10.53 -5.37 -7.06
CA PHE A 143 11.85 -4.89 -6.68
C PHE A 143 12.86 -5.19 -7.78
N ASN A 144 13.85 -4.31 -7.89
CA ASN A 144 15.06 -4.49 -8.68
C ASN A 144 16.29 -4.10 -7.85
N ASP A 145 17.48 -4.08 -8.47
CA ASP A 145 18.75 -3.78 -7.79
C ASP A 145 18.81 -2.35 -7.21
N LYS A 146 17.95 -1.44 -7.65
CA LYS A 146 17.92 -0.05 -7.19
C LYS A 146 16.86 0.22 -6.12
N GLY A 147 15.83 -0.63 -6.04
CA GLY A 147 14.76 -0.48 -5.08
C GLY A 147 13.40 -0.95 -5.58
N MET A 148 12.35 -0.22 -5.23
CA MET A 148 10.98 -0.55 -5.58
C MET A 148 10.56 0.11 -6.90
N VAL A 149 9.86 -0.64 -7.72
CA VAL A 149 9.27 -0.16 -8.98
C VAL A 149 7.75 -0.29 -8.90
N ILE A 150 7.04 0.78 -9.17
CA ILE A 150 5.58 0.86 -9.22
C ILE A 150 5.17 1.09 -10.67
N GLU A 151 4.31 0.22 -11.21
CA GLU A 151 3.93 0.25 -12.62
C GLU A 151 2.41 0.05 -12.77
N TRP A 152 1.80 0.87 -13.61
CA TRP A 152 0.42 0.68 -14.06
C TRP A 152 0.13 1.56 -15.27
N ASP A 153 -0.73 1.08 -16.19
CA ASP A 153 -1.02 1.74 -17.47
C ASP A 153 0.29 2.00 -18.26
N GLN A 154 0.55 3.21 -18.68
CA GLN A 154 1.80 3.61 -19.35
C GLN A 154 2.71 4.42 -18.40
N THR A 155 2.72 4.10 -17.12
CA THR A 155 3.50 4.84 -16.12
C THR A 155 4.34 3.90 -15.27
N GLN A 156 5.59 4.26 -15.07
CA GLN A 156 6.52 3.61 -14.16
C GLN A 156 7.18 4.63 -13.25
N VAL A 157 7.29 4.28 -11.98
CA VAL A 157 8.03 5.05 -10.97
C VAL A 157 9.03 4.12 -10.31
N GLU A 158 10.30 4.51 -10.30
CA GLU A 158 11.37 3.81 -9.58
C GLU A 158 11.69 4.58 -8.31
N VAL A 159 11.53 3.92 -7.17
CA VAL A 159 11.80 4.47 -5.84
C VAL A 159 13.09 3.85 -5.32
N PRO A 160 14.22 4.57 -5.30
CA PRO A 160 15.46 4.04 -4.77
C PRO A 160 15.33 3.64 -3.30
N ILE A 161 15.71 2.41 -2.96
CA ILE A 161 15.71 1.90 -1.59
C ILE A 161 17.04 1.21 -1.33
N THR A 162 17.71 1.62 -0.25
CA THR A 162 18.92 0.95 0.23
C THR A 162 18.71 0.59 1.70
N THR A 163 19.00 -0.67 2.05
CA THR A 163 18.98 -1.17 3.43
C THR A 163 20.38 -1.29 3.97
N GLY A 164 20.57 -0.92 5.24
CA GLY A 164 21.88 -0.95 5.93
C GLY A 164 22.33 -2.35 6.32
#